data_60146e68c572faa00d06594b44251e8e
#
_entry.id   60146e68c572faa00d06594b44251e8e
#
_cell.length_a   1.000
_cell.length_b   1.000
_cell.length_c   1.000
_cell.angle_alpha   90.00
_cell.angle_beta   90.00
_cell.angle_gamma   90.00
#
_symmetry.space_group_name_H-M   'P 1'
#
loop_
_entity.id
_entity.type
_entity.pdbx_description
1 polymer ?
#
loop_
_entity_poly.entity_id
_entity_poly.type
_entity_poly.pdbx_seq_one_letter_code
_entity_poly.pdbx_strand_id
1 'polypeptide(L)'
;MATQILIVDDEKMIVKGIKYSLEHDGIEADVAYDGETALEMIKNKEYDLVILDVMLPKLDGLEVCQMVREFSDVPIIMLTAKSEDMDKILGLEYGADDYMTKPFNIVELKARVKAILRRTRS
;
A
#
# COMPACT_ATOMS: atom_id res chain seq x y z
N MET A 1 -16.92 -11.55 -5.17
CA MET A 1 -15.57 -11.96 -4.75
C MET A 1 -15.03 -10.99 -3.72
N ALA A 2 -14.23 -11.50 -2.79
CA ALA A 2 -13.68 -10.65 -1.73
C ALA A 2 -12.61 -9.71 -2.30
N THR A 3 -12.59 -8.49 -1.78
CA THR A 3 -11.54 -7.53 -2.08
C THR A 3 -10.24 -8.02 -1.43
N GLN A 4 -9.15 -7.96 -2.16
CA GLN A 4 -7.84 -8.41 -1.68
C GLN A 4 -6.84 -7.26 -1.70
N ILE A 5 -6.24 -6.98 -0.55
CA ILE A 5 -5.28 -5.90 -0.38
C ILE A 5 -3.97 -6.49 0.14
N LEU A 6 -2.85 -5.98 -0.40
CA LEU A 6 -1.52 -6.32 0.11
C LEU A 6 -1.05 -5.17 1.00
N ILE A 7 -0.60 -5.50 2.21
CA ILE A 7 -0.05 -4.53 3.16
C ILE A 7 1.44 -4.76 3.25
N VAL A 8 2.23 -3.74 2.94
CA VAL A 8 3.70 -3.83 2.91
C VAL A 8 4.30 -2.83 3.89
N ASP A 9 4.85 -3.33 4.99
CA ASP A 9 5.48 -2.51 6.02
C ASP A 9 6.32 -3.44 6.89
N ASP A 10 7.50 -3.02 7.32
CA ASP A 10 8.34 -3.84 8.16
C ASP A 10 7.99 -3.74 9.66
N GLU A 11 7.13 -2.80 10.02
CA GLU A 11 6.65 -2.66 11.40
C GLU A 11 5.45 -3.57 11.63
N LYS A 12 5.70 -4.69 12.29
CA LYS A 12 4.67 -5.74 12.47
C LYS A 12 3.42 -5.26 13.18
N MET A 13 3.55 -4.34 14.12
CA MET A 13 2.39 -3.81 14.84
C MET A 13 1.49 -2.99 13.94
N ILE A 14 2.07 -2.20 13.02
CA ILE A 14 1.31 -1.43 12.06
C ILE A 14 0.55 -2.36 11.12
N VAL A 15 1.25 -3.34 10.59
CA VAL A 15 0.66 -4.35 9.68
C VAL A 15 -0.50 -5.06 10.36
N LYS A 16 -0.30 -5.49 11.59
CA LYS A 16 -1.32 -6.21 12.34
C LYS A 16 -2.58 -5.36 12.54
N GLY A 17 -2.39 -4.09 12.89
CA GLY A 17 -3.51 -3.17 13.09
C GLY A 17 -4.29 -2.92 11.81
N ILE A 18 -3.59 -2.69 10.70
CA ILE A 18 -4.25 -2.46 9.40
C ILE A 18 -4.99 -3.73 8.97
N LYS A 19 -4.34 -4.87 9.06
CA LYS A 19 -4.93 -6.14 8.65
C LYS A 19 -6.20 -6.44 9.44
N TYR A 20 -6.15 -6.28 10.77
CA TYR A 20 -7.30 -6.48 11.63
C TYR A 20 -8.48 -5.60 11.19
N SER A 21 -8.20 -4.32 10.95
CA SER A 21 -9.24 -3.36 10.58
C SER A 21 -9.86 -3.68 9.22
N LEU A 22 -9.05 -4.07 8.25
CA LEU A 22 -9.54 -4.42 6.92
C LEU A 22 -10.35 -5.72 6.96
N GLU A 23 -9.86 -6.72 7.69
CA GLU A 23 -10.57 -7.99 7.80
C GLU A 23 -11.91 -7.84 8.53
N HIS A 24 -11.98 -6.91 9.47
CA HIS A 24 -13.24 -6.59 10.15
C HIS A 24 -14.29 -6.08 9.15
N ASP A 25 -13.85 -5.43 8.09
CA ASP A 25 -14.73 -4.93 7.03
C ASP A 25 -14.94 -5.94 5.89
N GLY A 26 -14.52 -7.18 6.08
CA GLY A 26 -14.69 -8.24 5.06
C GLY A 26 -13.67 -8.20 3.94
N ILE A 27 -12.58 -7.47 4.10
CA ILE A 27 -11.50 -7.37 3.11
C ILE A 27 -10.42 -8.39 3.46
N GLU A 28 -9.97 -9.16 2.48
CA GLU A 28 -8.86 -10.10 2.68
C GLU A 28 -7.55 -9.34 2.54
N ALA A 29 -6.62 -9.60 3.45
CA ALA A 29 -5.36 -8.89 3.47
C ALA A 29 -4.19 -9.87 3.55
N ASP A 30 -3.25 -9.73 2.61
CA ASP A 30 -1.96 -10.41 2.66
C ASP A 30 -0.93 -9.42 3.16
N VAL A 31 0.20 -9.91 3.61
CA VAL A 31 1.23 -9.10 4.24
C VAL A 31 2.60 -9.40 3.65
N ALA A 32 3.42 -8.36 3.45
CA ALA A 32 4.82 -8.48 3.13
C ALA A 32 5.59 -7.52 4.03
N TYR A 33 6.78 -7.93 4.47
CA TYR A 33 7.57 -7.14 5.41
C TYR A 33 8.80 -6.50 4.77
N ASP A 34 9.01 -6.71 3.48
CA ASP A 34 10.10 -6.10 2.73
C ASP A 34 9.69 -5.90 1.27
N GLY A 35 10.48 -5.10 0.55
CA GLY A 35 10.15 -4.74 -0.82
C GLY A 35 10.28 -5.87 -1.82
N GLU A 36 11.27 -6.75 -1.65
CA GLU A 36 11.45 -7.88 -2.58
C GLU A 36 10.29 -8.85 -2.50
N THR A 37 9.88 -9.19 -1.27
CA THR A 37 8.73 -10.08 -1.05
C THR A 37 7.45 -9.46 -1.63
N ALA A 38 7.26 -8.16 -1.40
CA ALA A 38 6.09 -7.46 -1.92
C ALA A 38 6.05 -7.52 -3.44
N LEU A 39 7.18 -7.25 -4.10
CA LEU A 39 7.25 -7.26 -5.56
C LEU A 39 6.90 -8.64 -6.11
N GLU A 40 7.45 -9.70 -5.50
CA GLU A 40 7.18 -11.07 -5.89
C GLU A 40 5.69 -11.42 -5.74
N MET A 41 5.08 -11.02 -4.63
CA MET A 41 3.67 -11.28 -4.41
C MET A 41 2.79 -10.56 -5.42
N ILE A 42 3.12 -9.32 -5.77
CA ILE A 42 2.35 -8.55 -6.75
C ILE A 42 2.46 -9.17 -8.14
N LYS A 43 3.61 -9.76 -8.47
CA LYS A 43 3.78 -10.46 -9.75
C LYS A 43 2.94 -11.73 -9.82
N ASN A 44 2.75 -12.40 -8.70
CA ASN A 44 2.13 -13.73 -8.68
C ASN A 44 0.64 -13.74 -8.33
N LYS A 45 0.10 -12.61 -7.91
CA LYS A 45 -1.30 -12.51 -7.50
C LYS A 45 -1.84 -11.13 -7.82
N GLU A 46 -3.08 -11.06 -8.26
CA GLU A 46 -3.73 -9.78 -8.50
C GLU A 46 -4.34 -9.25 -7.22
N TYR A 47 -3.95 -8.04 -6.84
CA TYR A 47 -4.51 -7.33 -5.70
C TYR A 47 -5.39 -6.19 -6.19
N ASP A 48 -6.38 -5.83 -5.39
CA ASP A 48 -7.23 -4.69 -5.70
C ASP A 48 -6.57 -3.37 -5.29
N LEU A 49 -5.64 -3.44 -4.34
CA LEU A 49 -4.92 -2.28 -3.84
C LEU A 49 -3.70 -2.73 -3.03
N VAL A 50 -2.66 -1.91 -3.02
CA VAL A 50 -1.45 -2.14 -2.22
C VAL A 50 -1.24 -0.96 -1.29
N ILE A 51 -1.03 -1.24 0.00
CA ILE A 51 -0.63 -0.23 0.97
C ILE A 51 0.86 -0.44 1.19
N LEU A 52 1.67 0.57 0.90
CA LEU A 52 3.11 0.40 0.74
C LEU A 52 3.90 1.45 1.51
N ASP A 53 4.66 1.00 2.50
CA ASP A 53 5.57 1.88 3.25
C ASP A 53 6.74 2.29 2.37
N VAL A 54 7.16 3.56 2.47
CA VAL A 54 8.32 4.06 1.74
C VAL A 54 9.61 3.45 2.31
N MET A 55 9.73 3.40 3.64
CA MET A 55 10.95 2.95 4.31
C MET A 55 10.92 1.44 4.54
N LEU A 56 11.40 0.68 3.57
CA LEU A 56 11.43 -0.78 3.63
C LEU A 56 12.85 -1.30 3.51
N PRO A 57 13.15 -2.45 4.15
CA PRO A 57 14.42 -3.13 3.89
C PRO A 57 14.45 -3.73 2.49
N LYS A 58 15.64 -3.96 1.98
CA LYS A 58 15.96 -4.54 0.67
C LYS A 58 15.64 -3.61 -0.49
N LEU A 59 14.37 -3.43 -0.81
CA LEU A 59 13.93 -2.44 -1.81
C LEU A 59 12.98 -1.49 -1.10
N ASP A 60 13.22 -0.18 -1.18
CA ASP A 60 12.32 0.77 -0.55
C ASP A 60 11.00 0.88 -1.33
N GLY A 61 10.01 1.53 -0.72
CA GLY A 61 8.68 1.60 -1.32
C GLY A 61 8.62 2.35 -2.64
N LEU A 62 9.48 3.35 -2.83
CA LEU A 62 9.52 4.11 -4.08
C LEU A 62 10.02 3.22 -5.21
N GLU A 63 11.07 2.44 -4.95
CA GLU A 63 11.59 1.49 -5.93
C GLU A 63 10.57 0.42 -6.28
N VAL A 64 9.88 -0.13 -5.27
CA VAL A 64 8.84 -1.13 -5.50
C VAL A 64 7.73 -0.55 -6.38
N CYS A 65 7.28 0.65 -6.08
CA CYS A 65 6.23 1.32 -6.85
C CYS A 65 6.64 1.48 -8.31
N GLN A 66 7.85 1.96 -8.55
CA GLN A 66 8.37 2.15 -9.89
C GLN A 66 8.43 0.83 -10.66
N MET A 67 8.91 -0.22 -10.02
CA MET A 67 9.01 -1.54 -10.65
C MET A 67 7.63 -2.15 -10.93
N VAL A 68 6.69 -1.97 -10.01
CA VAL A 68 5.32 -2.46 -10.19
C VAL A 68 4.67 -1.79 -11.39
N ARG A 69 4.92 -0.50 -11.60
CA ARG A 69 4.32 0.22 -12.72
C ARG A 69 4.80 -0.25 -14.08
N GLU A 70 5.87 -1.03 -14.15
CA GLU A 70 6.31 -1.64 -15.41
C GLU A 70 5.36 -2.73 -15.88
N PHE A 71 4.57 -3.33 -14.98
CA PHE A 71 3.69 -4.46 -15.36
C PHE A 71 2.28 -4.38 -14.76
N SER A 72 1.96 -3.39 -13.94
CA SER A 72 0.66 -3.35 -13.26
C SER A 72 0.21 -1.91 -12.98
N ASP A 73 -1.09 -1.69 -13.09
CA ASP A 73 -1.73 -0.42 -12.72
C ASP A 73 -2.44 -0.54 -11.36
N VAL A 74 -2.08 -1.54 -10.56
CA VAL A 74 -2.73 -1.74 -9.26
C VAL A 74 -2.65 -0.45 -8.43
N PRO A 75 -3.78 -0.03 -7.82
CA PRO A 75 -3.76 1.17 -6.97
C PRO A 75 -2.80 1.03 -5.80
N ILE A 76 -2.03 2.08 -5.51
CA ILE A 76 -1.04 2.08 -4.43
C ILE A 76 -1.27 3.29 -3.53
N ILE A 77 -1.39 3.06 -2.22
CA ILE A 77 -1.35 4.10 -1.21
C ILE A 77 0.00 3.99 -0.52
N MET A 78 0.80 5.07 -0.57
CA MET A 78 2.10 5.11 0.10
C MET A 78 1.94 5.56 1.55
N LEU A 79 2.71 4.94 2.44
CA LEU A 79 2.82 5.39 3.83
C LEU A 79 4.21 6.00 4.02
N THR A 80 4.30 7.20 4.55
CA THR A 80 5.57 7.87 4.79
C THR A 80 5.73 8.21 6.27
N ALA A 81 6.94 8.10 6.80
CA ALA A 81 7.20 8.35 8.22
C ALA A 81 7.04 9.82 8.61
N LYS A 82 7.14 10.72 7.66
CA LYS A 82 7.02 12.16 7.89
C LYS A 82 6.33 12.83 6.72
N SER A 83 5.78 14.02 6.95
CA SER A 83 5.23 14.83 5.88
C SER A 83 6.35 15.53 5.11
N GLU A 84 7.34 14.76 4.68
CA GLU A 84 8.38 15.28 3.81
C GLU A 84 7.74 15.53 2.45
N ASP A 85 7.69 16.77 2.03
CA ASP A 85 7.11 17.12 0.73
C ASP A 85 7.79 16.37 -0.39
N MET A 86 9.09 16.12 -0.25
CA MET A 86 9.86 15.40 -1.24
C MET A 86 9.36 13.95 -1.39
N ASP A 87 9.10 13.26 -0.27
CA ASP A 87 8.60 11.88 -0.32
C ASP A 87 7.23 11.81 -0.99
N LYS A 88 6.38 12.79 -0.73
CA LYS A 88 5.06 12.88 -1.35
C LYS A 88 5.17 13.07 -2.86
N ILE A 89 6.02 13.99 -3.27
CA ILE A 89 6.23 14.29 -4.69
C ILE A 89 6.79 13.06 -5.40
N LEU A 90 7.82 12.44 -4.83
CA LEU A 90 8.43 11.25 -5.42
C LEU A 90 7.46 10.08 -5.51
N GLY A 91 6.63 9.88 -4.47
CA GLY A 91 5.62 8.83 -4.49
C GLY A 91 4.65 9.00 -5.66
N LEU A 92 4.15 10.21 -5.86
CA LEU A 92 3.24 10.50 -6.95
C LEU A 92 3.93 10.39 -8.31
N GLU A 93 5.18 10.86 -8.43
CA GLU A 93 5.95 10.74 -9.67
C GLU A 93 6.23 9.27 -10.02
N TYR A 94 6.42 8.41 -9.03
CA TYR A 94 6.67 7.00 -9.26
C TYR A 94 5.37 6.20 -9.46
N GLY A 95 4.22 6.86 -9.42
CA GLY A 95 2.97 6.25 -9.78
C GLY A 95 2.05 5.84 -8.64
N ALA A 96 2.28 6.34 -7.42
CA ALA A 96 1.36 6.12 -6.32
C ALA A 96 0.06 6.88 -6.56
N ASP A 97 -1.05 6.32 -6.12
CA ASP A 97 -2.37 6.95 -6.29
C ASP A 97 -2.72 7.87 -5.13
N ASP A 98 -2.13 7.62 -3.97
CA ASP A 98 -2.39 8.42 -2.78
C ASP A 98 -1.25 8.20 -1.78
N TYR A 99 -1.20 8.99 -0.73
CA TYR A 99 -0.21 8.84 0.32
C TYR A 99 -0.80 9.27 1.66
N MET A 100 -0.23 8.73 2.73
CA MET A 100 -0.56 9.13 4.10
C MET A 100 0.72 9.20 4.93
N THR A 101 0.75 10.13 5.89
CA THR A 101 1.88 10.25 6.81
C THR A 101 1.67 9.43 8.07
N LYS A 102 2.74 8.82 8.55
CA LYS A 102 2.74 8.16 9.87
C LYS A 102 3.05 9.20 10.95
N PRO A 103 2.43 9.15 12.11
CA PRO A 103 1.36 8.22 12.46
C PRO A 103 0.06 8.58 11.74
N PHE A 104 -0.68 7.59 11.29
CA PHE A 104 -1.91 7.81 10.55
C PHE A 104 -3.13 7.38 11.37
N ASN A 105 -4.29 7.89 10.98
CA ASN A 105 -5.56 7.51 11.57
C ASN A 105 -6.13 6.35 10.73
N ILE A 106 -6.45 5.23 11.39
CA ILE A 106 -6.95 4.05 10.68
C ILE A 106 -8.29 4.31 9.98
N VAL A 107 -9.12 5.16 10.54
CA VAL A 107 -10.41 5.52 9.91
C VAL A 107 -10.15 6.28 8.61
N GLU A 108 -9.18 7.18 8.61
CA GLU A 108 -8.81 7.92 7.40
C GLU A 108 -8.23 6.98 6.35
N LEU A 109 -7.36 6.05 6.74
CA LEU A 109 -6.80 5.07 5.81
C LEU A 109 -7.92 4.25 5.15
N LYS A 110 -8.86 3.76 5.94
CA LYS A 110 -9.99 2.99 5.42
C LYS A 110 -10.84 3.82 4.46
N ALA A 111 -11.04 5.10 4.76
CA ALA A 111 -11.80 5.99 3.88
C ALA A 111 -11.09 6.17 2.53
N ARG A 112 -9.76 6.32 2.54
CA ARG A 112 -8.99 6.46 1.30
C ARG A 112 -8.99 5.16 0.50
N VAL A 113 -8.90 4.02 1.17
CA VAL A 113 -9.00 2.71 0.52
C VAL A 113 -10.34 2.60 -0.20
N LYS A 114 -11.43 2.90 0.49
CA LYS A 114 -12.77 2.82 -0.10
C LYS A 114 -12.95 3.78 -1.28
N ALA A 115 -12.40 4.98 -1.17
CA ALA A 115 -12.49 5.96 -2.25
C ALA A 115 -11.77 5.48 -3.51
N ILE A 116 -10.59 4.91 -3.35
CA ILE A 116 -9.83 4.39 -4.49
C ILE A 116 -10.53 3.18 -5.10
N LEU A 117 -11.02 2.27 -4.28
CA LEU A 117 -11.72 1.07 -4.78
C LEU A 117 -12.98 1.44 -5.57
N ARG A 118 -13.71 2.47 -5.14
CA ARG A 118 -14.87 2.95 -5.89
C ARG A 118 -14.49 3.44 -7.28
N ARG A 119 -13.39 4.19 -7.39
CA ARG A 119 -12.93 4.74 -8.67
C ARG A 119 -12.47 3.65 -9.64
N THR A 120 -11.82 2.63 -9.12
CA THR A 120 -11.23 1.58 -9.97
C THR A 120 -12.23 0.49 -10.34
N ARG A 121 -13.38 0.44 -9.69
CA ARG A 121 -14.40 -0.59 -9.93
C ARG A 121 -15.63 -0.10 -10.70
N SER A 122 -15.66 1.16 -11.04
CA SER A 122 -16.79 1.71 -11.78
C SER A 122 -16.76 1.36 -13.27
#